data_6b49bce183fb75450f644dd51c31b51e
#
_entry.id   6b49bce183fb75450f644dd51c31b51e
#
_cell.length_a   1.000
_cell.length_b   1.000
_cell.length_c   1.000
_cell.angle_alpha   90.00
_cell.angle_beta   90.00
_cell.angle_gamma   90.00
#
_symmetry.space_group_name_H-M   'P 1'
#
loop_
_entity.id
_entity.type
_entity.pdbx_description
1 polymer ?
#
loop_
_entity_poly.entity_id
_entity_poly.type
_entity_poly.pdbx_seq_one_letter_code
_entity_poly.pdbx_strand_id
1 'polypeptide(L)'
;MAFIDKYDFELLKNEGEDLILGELGRQLESITEPICKCNDCVLDMAAMALNSVKPLYRVSVMGKMYTSAAMDDGSAYGKLVREAVFDAIEKVGKNPSHG
;
A
#
# COMPACT_ATOMS: atom_id res chain seq x y z
N MET A 1 14.04 -28.29 12.19
CA MET A 1 13.60 -27.24 11.27
C MET A 1 12.49 -26.41 11.85
N ALA A 2 12.55 -25.11 11.63
CA ALA A 2 11.49 -24.23 12.12
C ALA A 2 10.19 -24.49 11.36
N PHE A 3 9.07 -24.23 12.00
CA PHE A 3 7.75 -24.40 11.40
C PHE A 3 7.64 -23.66 10.06
N ILE A 4 8.14 -22.43 10.00
CA ILE A 4 8.03 -21.58 8.83
C ILE A 4 8.71 -22.19 7.58
N ASP A 5 9.71 -23.04 7.79
CA ASP A 5 10.45 -23.65 6.68
C ASP A 5 9.74 -24.88 6.10
N LYS A 6 8.70 -25.35 6.75
CA LYS A 6 7.99 -26.57 6.32
C LYS A 6 6.86 -26.31 5.34
N TYR A 7 6.51 -25.05 5.13
CA TYR A 7 5.36 -24.69 4.31
C TYR A 7 5.73 -23.53 3.37
N ASP A 8 4.97 -23.37 2.31
CA ASP A 8 5.25 -22.36 1.27
C ASP A 8 4.60 -21.02 1.62
N PHE A 9 5.01 -20.42 2.72
CA PHE A 9 4.44 -19.14 3.16
C PHE A 9 4.70 -17.99 2.20
N GLU A 10 5.67 -18.14 1.29
CA GLU A 10 5.91 -17.14 0.25
C GLU A 10 4.74 -17.02 -0.73
N LEU A 11 3.84 -17.99 -0.75
CA LEU A 11 2.62 -17.91 -1.55
C LEU A 11 1.55 -17.05 -0.91
N LEU A 12 1.72 -16.74 0.37
CA LEU A 12 0.79 -15.89 1.10
C LEU A 12 1.13 -14.44 0.80
N LYS A 13 0.27 -13.78 0.04
CA LYS A 13 0.49 -12.41 -0.44
C LYS A 13 -0.55 -11.46 0.11
N ASN A 14 -0.12 -10.28 0.49
CA ASN A 14 -1.01 -9.19 0.83
C ASN A 14 -1.22 -8.35 -0.44
N GLU A 15 -2.34 -8.56 -1.11
CA GLU A 15 -2.66 -7.78 -2.32
C GLU A 15 -2.82 -6.30 -2.01
N GLY A 16 -3.16 -5.96 -0.77
CA GLY A 16 -3.23 -4.58 -0.34
C GLY A 16 -1.92 -3.83 -0.50
N GLU A 17 -0.79 -4.53 -0.39
CA GLU A 17 0.52 -3.92 -0.58
C GLU A 17 0.69 -3.41 -2.02
N ASP A 18 0.40 -4.25 -3.01
CA ASP A 18 0.49 -3.82 -4.41
C ASP A 18 -0.45 -2.67 -4.72
N LEU A 19 -1.64 -2.70 -4.14
CA LEU A 19 -2.64 -1.67 -4.37
C LEU A 19 -2.23 -0.33 -3.76
N ILE A 20 -1.69 -0.37 -2.56
CA ILE A 20 -1.17 0.83 -1.88
C ILE A 20 0.01 1.41 -2.67
N LEU A 21 0.96 0.57 -3.08
CA LEU A 21 2.14 1.05 -3.79
C LEU A 21 1.77 1.62 -5.15
N GLY A 22 0.81 1.00 -5.84
CA GLY A 22 0.31 1.54 -7.12
C GLY A 22 -0.34 2.90 -6.94
N GLU A 23 -1.19 3.04 -5.93
CA GLU A 23 -1.87 4.31 -5.67
C GLU A 23 -0.89 5.38 -5.21
N LEU A 24 0.11 5.02 -4.41
CA LEU A 24 1.14 5.95 -3.97
C LEU A 24 1.89 6.51 -5.18
N GLY A 25 2.29 5.64 -6.11
CA GLY A 25 2.95 6.08 -7.34
C GLY A 25 2.08 7.03 -8.14
N ARG A 26 0.80 6.69 -8.30
CA ARG A 26 -0.15 7.52 -9.03
C ARG A 26 -0.29 8.90 -8.41
N GLN A 27 -0.48 8.96 -7.10
CA GLN A 27 -0.66 10.25 -6.43
C GLN A 27 0.62 11.09 -6.45
N LEU A 28 1.79 10.48 -6.23
CA LEU A 28 3.04 11.21 -6.26
C LEU A 28 3.33 11.80 -7.64
N GLU A 29 2.99 11.08 -8.72
CA GLU A 29 3.15 11.58 -10.07
C GLU A 29 2.26 12.78 -10.37
N SER A 30 1.12 12.88 -9.71
CA SER A 30 0.17 13.98 -9.96
C SER A 30 0.48 15.22 -9.13
N ILE A 31 1.38 15.13 -8.14
CA ILE A 31 1.73 16.27 -7.31
C ILE A 31 2.75 17.15 -8.02
N THR A 32 2.40 18.43 -8.19
CA THR A 32 3.27 19.42 -8.83
C THR A 32 4.02 20.29 -7.82
N GLU A 33 3.52 20.39 -6.58
CA GLU A 33 4.19 21.15 -5.55
C GLU A 33 5.48 20.46 -5.09
N PRO A 34 6.48 21.22 -4.66
CA PRO A 34 7.71 20.61 -4.11
C PRO A 34 7.39 19.75 -2.89
N ILE A 35 7.78 18.49 -2.97
CA ILE A 35 7.63 17.53 -1.87
C ILE A 35 8.80 16.57 -1.95
N CYS A 36 9.31 16.16 -0.80
CA CYS A 36 10.44 15.23 -0.79
C CYS A 36 9.98 13.84 -1.26
N LYS A 37 10.61 13.35 -2.32
CA LYS A 37 10.36 12.03 -2.87
C LYS A 37 11.58 11.14 -2.77
N CYS A 38 12.40 11.34 -1.73
CA CYS A 38 13.56 10.50 -1.51
C CYS A 38 13.13 9.12 -1.03
N ASN A 39 14.06 8.19 -1.07
CA ASN A 39 13.77 6.80 -0.68
C ASN A 39 13.16 6.71 0.72
N ASP A 40 13.74 7.43 1.69
CA ASP A 40 13.25 7.36 3.07
C ASP A 40 11.84 7.91 3.21
N CYS A 41 11.56 9.04 2.57
CA CYS A 41 10.22 9.64 2.65
C CYS A 41 9.16 8.77 1.97
N VAL A 42 9.47 8.21 0.80
CA VAL A 42 8.51 7.37 0.07
C VAL A 42 8.25 6.07 0.83
N LEU A 43 9.29 5.47 1.40
CA LEU A 43 9.11 4.26 2.22
C LEU A 43 8.26 4.55 3.46
N ASP A 44 8.45 5.71 4.07
CA ASP A 44 7.65 6.11 5.23
C ASP A 44 6.19 6.33 4.84
N MET A 45 5.94 6.96 3.70
CA MET A 45 4.59 7.12 3.17
C MET A 45 3.92 5.76 2.96
N ALA A 46 4.66 4.83 2.34
CA ALA A 46 4.14 3.48 2.09
C ALA A 46 3.81 2.76 3.39
N ALA A 47 4.72 2.81 4.37
CA ALA A 47 4.51 2.15 5.66
C ALA A 47 3.29 2.73 6.38
N MET A 48 3.15 4.05 6.40
CA MET A 48 2.02 4.71 7.04
C MET A 48 0.70 4.32 6.39
N ALA A 49 0.65 4.33 5.06
CA ALA A 49 -0.55 3.96 4.33
C ALA A 49 -0.92 2.48 4.56
N LEU A 50 0.08 1.60 4.52
CA LEU A 50 -0.13 0.16 4.75
C LEU A 50 -0.64 -0.13 6.16
N ASN A 51 -0.24 0.66 7.14
CA ASN A 51 -0.71 0.49 8.51
C ASN A 51 -2.11 1.07 8.73
N SER A 52 -2.62 1.82 7.77
CA SER A 52 -3.92 2.49 7.91
C SER A 52 -5.07 1.71 7.29
N VAL A 53 -4.80 0.69 6.48
CA VAL A 53 -5.83 -0.10 5.83
C VAL A 53 -5.69 -1.57 6.19
N LYS A 54 -6.82 -2.28 6.12
CA LYS A 54 -6.85 -3.70 6.39
C LYS A 54 -6.10 -4.45 5.27
N PRO A 55 -5.26 -5.42 5.60
CA PRO A 55 -4.58 -6.20 4.55
C PRO A 55 -5.54 -7.11 3.81
N LEU A 56 -5.17 -7.48 2.59
CA LEU A 56 -5.95 -8.41 1.76
C LEU A 56 -5.06 -9.58 1.38
N TYR A 57 -4.91 -10.53 2.30
CA TYR A 57 -4.09 -11.71 2.05
C TYR A 57 -4.81 -12.72 1.18
N ARG A 58 -4.04 -13.39 0.33
CA ARG A 58 -4.53 -14.47 -0.51
C ARG A 58 -3.41 -15.47 -0.79
N VAL A 59 -3.79 -16.67 -1.20
CA VAL A 59 -2.84 -17.72 -1.62
C VAL A 59 -3.20 -18.29 -2.99
N SER A 60 -4.33 -17.96 -3.56
CA SER A 60 -4.84 -18.57 -4.79
C SER A 60 -5.30 -17.54 -5.79
N VAL A 61 -5.46 -17.98 -7.04
CA VAL A 61 -5.99 -17.13 -8.11
C VAL A 61 -7.40 -16.62 -7.73
N MET A 62 -8.21 -17.49 -7.11
CA MET A 62 -9.54 -17.09 -6.67
C MET A 62 -9.48 -15.94 -5.66
N GLY A 63 -8.55 -16.03 -4.70
CA GLY A 63 -8.35 -14.94 -3.74
C GLY A 63 -7.96 -13.63 -4.43
N LYS A 64 -7.10 -13.72 -5.47
CA LYS A 64 -6.71 -12.55 -6.22
C LYS A 64 -7.91 -11.91 -6.94
N MET A 65 -8.81 -12.73 -7.49
CA MET A 65 -10.01 -12.22 -8.13
C MET A 65 -10.90 -11.46 -7.15
N TYR A 66 -11.00 -11.97 -5.92
CA TYR A 66 -11.75 -11.30 -4.87
C TYR A 66 -11.15 -9.95 -4.53
N THR A 67 -9.84 -9.88 -4.38
CA THR A 67 -9.18 -8.62 -4.03
C THR A 67 -9.27 -7.61 -5.17
N SER A 68 -9.19 -8.08 -6.43
CA SER A 68 -9.34 -7.21 -7.59
C SER A 68 -10.74 -6.61 -7.64
N ALA A 69 -11.77 -7.41 -7.34
CA ALA A 69 -13.14 -6.92 -7.29
C ALA A 69 -13.31 -5.88 -6.17
N ALA A 70 -12.64 -6.08 -5.03
CA ALA A 70 -12.71 -5.14 -3.92
C ALA A 70 -12.03 -3.81 -4.26
N MET A 71 -11.23 -3.78 -5.32
CA MET A 71 -10.47 -2.59 -5.72
C MET A 71 -11.10 -1.84 -6.88
N ASP A 72 -12.28 -2.24 -7.34
CA ASP A 72 -12.97 -1.47 -8.37
C ASP A 72 -13.15 -0.02 -7.90
N ASP A 73 -13.05 0.92 -8.86
CA ASP A 73 -13.34 2.32 -8.57
C ASP A 73 -14.72 2.43 -7.96
N GLY A 74 -14.82 3.09 -6.84
CA GLY A 74 -16.08 3.21 -6.13
C GLY A 74 -16.29 2.15 -5.07
N SER A 75 -15.42 1.14 -4.97
CA SER A 75 -15.50 0.19 -3.88
C SER A 75 -15.09 0.88 -2.58
N ALA A 76 -15.61 0.39 -1.46
CA ALA A 76 -15.25 0.94 -0.16
C ALA A 76 -13.75 0.78 0.12
N TYR A 77 -13.17 -0.35 -0.26
CA TYR A 77 -11.75 -0.59 -0.04
C TYR A 77 -10.88 0.31 -0.90
N GLY A 78 -11.24 0.50 -2.17
CA GLY A 78 -10.52 1.40 -3.05
C GLY A 78 -10.50 2.83 -2.53
N LYS A 79 -11.63 3.29 -1.99
CA LYS A 79 -11.71 4.60 -1.37
C LYS A 79 -10.79 4.70 -0.16
N LEU A 80 -10.76 3.67 0.70
CA LEU A 80 -9.89 3.66 1.88
C LEU A 80 -8.42 3.70 1.48
N VAL A 81 -8.04 2.97 0.42
CA VAL A 81 -6.67 2.99 -0.10
C VAL A 81 -6.29 4.40 -0.55
N ARG A 82 -7.15 5.04 -1.33
CA ARG A 82 -6.88 6.40 -1.83
C ARG A 82 -6.72 7.40 -0.68
N GLU A 83 -7.60 7.32 0.32
CA GLU A 83 -7.55 8.22 1.46
C GLU A 83 -6.31 7.96 2.33
N ALA A 84 -5.97 6.69 2.56
CA ALA A 84 -4.79 6.35 3.36
C ALA A 84 -3.51 6.86 2.72
N VAL A 85 -3.40 6.71 1.40
CA VAL A 85 -2.23 7.20 0.66
C VAL A 85 -2.16 8.72 0.69
N PHE A 86 -3.30 9.39 0.46
CA PHE A 86 -3.35 10.84 0.49
C PHE A 86 -2.90 11.37 1.86
N ASP A 87 -3.43 10.79 2.95
CA ASP A 87 -3.09 11.21 4.30
C ASP A 87 -1.61 10.97 4.61
N ALA A 88 -1.06 9.84 4.14
CA ALA A 88 0.34 9.51 4.36
C ALA A 88 1.26 10.51 3.65
N ILE A 89 0.94 10.86 2.40
CA ILE A 89 1.71 11.85 1.64
C ILE A 89 1.67 13.20 2.36
N GLU A 90 0.49 13.61 2.82
CA GLU A 90 0.33 14.87 3.54
C GLU A 90 1.21 14.91 4.81
N LYS A 91 1.12 13.86 5.63
CA LYS A 91 1.84 13.83 6.91
C LYS A 91 3.35 13.75 6.73
N VAL A 92 3.81 12.88 5.85
CA VAL A 92 5.25 12.74 5.62
C VAL A 92 5.79 13.97 4.89
N GLY A 93 5.01 14.53 3.97
CA GLY A 93 5.40 15.72 3.24
C GLY A 93 5.65 16.93 4.14
N LYS A 94 4.90 17.01 5.25
CA LYS A 94 5.07 18.09 6.24
C LYS A 94 6.19 17.79 7.23
N ASN A 95 6.52 16.53 7.43
CA ASN A 95 7.54 16.08 8.38
C ASN A 95 8.43 15.02 7.73
N PRO A 96 9.33 15.44 6.81
CA PRO A 96 10.16 14.48 6.08
C PRO A 96 10.99 13.62 7.02
N SER A 97 11.11 12.32 6.68
CA SER A 97 11.78 11.34 7.54
C SER A 97 13.29 11.35 7.47
N HIS A 98 13.87 11.98 6.46
CA HIS A 98 15.32 12.04 6.34
C HIS A 98 15.88 13.11 7.27
N GLY A 99 16.89 12.76 7.96
CA GLY A 99 17.49 13.67 8.94
C GLY A 99 18.45 14.66 8.38
#